data_c1149bfeff813bd508016ebce8fbbc91
#
_entry.id   c1149bfeff813bd508016ebce8fbbc91
#
_cell.length_a   1.000
_cell.length_b   1.000
_cell.length_c   1.000
_cell.angle_alpha   90.00
_cell.angle_beta   90.00
_cell.angle_gamma   90.00
#
_symmetry.space_group_name_H-M   'P 1'
#
loop_
_entity.id
_entity.type
_entity.pdbx_description
1 polymer ?
#
loop_
_entity_poly.entity_id
_entity_poly.type
_entity_poly.pdbx_seq_one_letter_code
_entity_poly.pdbx_strand_id
1 'polypeptide(L)'
;IAKLPLVAKQQLEAAGFKVDMQQMDWATLVARRAKKDAPAQGGWNAFMTAWTAGDILNPLTMAMMNAAGDKGWFGWQDDKEIEDLKIKFAQSTTEAQKKQIAEQIQVRAMETASHVPLGQYFNPAALRKNISGLVPGGAQVYWNIKKN
;
A
#
# COMPACT_ATOMS: atom_id res chain seq x y z
N ILE A 1 4.92 11.11 -5.91
CA ILE A 1 4.09 10.00 -6.45
C ILE A 1 3.64 10.28 -7.87
N ALA A 2 3.30 11.52 -8.24
CA ALA A 2 2.70 11.88 -9.53
C ALA A 2 3.49 11.42 -10.79
N LYS A 3 4.80 11.18 -10.68
CA LYS A 3 5.64 10.70 -11.80
C LYS A 3 5.75 9.17 -11.88
N LEU A 4 5.47 8.44 -10.81
CA LEU A 4 5.57 6.97 -10.80
C LEU A 4 4.62 6.29 -11.81
N PRO A 5 3.36 6.72 -12.00
CA PRO A 5 2.48 6.14 -13.00
C PRO A 5 3.01 6.23 -14.43
N LEU A 6 3.74 7.30 -14.75
CA LEU A 6 4.34 7.48 -16.08
C LEU A 6 5.43 6.45 -16.34
N VAL A 7 6.29 6.20 -15.35
CA VAL A 7 7.35 5.18 -15.45
C VAL A 7 6.75 3.80 -15.53
N ALA A 8 5.76 3.49 -14.68
CA ALA A 8 5.09 2.21 -14.72
C ALA A 8 4.37 1.95 -16.05
N LYS A 9 3.72 2.97 -16.62
CA LYS A 9 3.13 2.89 -17.97
C LYS A 9 4.18 2.48 -18.99
N GLN A 10 5.33 3.17 -19.02
CA GLN A 10 6.41 2.85 -19.97
C GLN A 10 6.91 1.41 -19.81
N GLN A 11 7.11 0.95 -18.58
CA GLN A 11 7.57 -0.42 -18.31
C GLN A 11 6.54 -1.47 -18.72
N LEU A 12 5.27 -1.24 -18.43
CA LEU A 12 4.18 -2.13 -18.82
C LEU A 12 4.02 -2.19 -20.34
N GLU A 13 4.11 -1.04 -21.03
CA GLU A 13 4.05 -1.00 -22.50
C GLU A 13 5.25 -1.69 -23.14
N ALA A 14 6.44 -1.56 -22.56
CA ALA A 14 7.64 -2.30 -23.00
C ALA A 14 7.49 -3.82 -22.79
N ALA A 15 6.69 -4.24 -21.81
CA ALA A 15 6.36 -5.64 -21.57
C ALA A 15 5.17 -6.13 -22.41
N GLY A 16 4.64 -5.29 -23.33
CA GLY A 16 3.58 -5.68 -24.26
C GLY A 16 2.16 -5.39 -23.80
N PHE A 17 1.97 -4.72 -22.64
CA PHE A 17 0.63 -4.32 -22.19
C PHE A 17 0.14 -3.06 -22.91
N LYS A 18 -1.13 -3.01 -23.26
CA LYS A 18 -1.78 -1.78 -23.69
C LYS A 18 -2.29 -1.01 -22.47
N VAL A 19 -1.71 0.14 -22.18
CA VAL A 19 -2.00 0.91 -20.95
C VAL A 19 -2.86 2.14 -21.28
N ASP A 20 -4.09 2.17 -20.78
CA ASP A 20 -4.91 3.37 -20.67
C ASP A 20 -4.67 4.02 -19.29
N MET A 21 -3.79 5.02 -19.24
CA MET A 21 -3.45 5.71 -18.02
C MET A 21 -4.41 6.89 -17.78
N GLN A 22 -5.21 6.80 -16.76
CA GLN A 22 -6.13 7.85 -16.36
C GLN A 22 -5.63 8.56 -15.10
N GLN A 23 -5.28 9.83 -15.23
CA GLN A 23 -4.83 10.67 -14.13
C GLN A 23 -6.01 11.41 -13.49
N MET A 24 -6.08 11.39 -12.18
CA MET A 24 -7.17 12.01 -11.41
C MET A 24 -6.66 12.49 -10.04
N ASP A 25 -7.44 13.32 -9.36
CA ASP A 25 -7.18 13.69 -7.98
C ASP A 25 -7.40 12.52 -7.00
N TRP A 26 -6.88 12.68 -5.78
CA TRP A 26 -6.91 11.61 -4.78
C TRP A 26 -8.33 11.21 -4.36
N ALA A 27 -9.24 12.16 -4.21
CA ALA A 27 -10.63 11.87 -3.78
C ALA A 27 -11.36 11.03 -4.84
N THR A 28 -11.19 11.40 -6.11
CA THR A 28 -11.72 10.65 -7.26
C THR A 28 -11.14 9.24 -7.33
N LEU A 29 -9.81 9.09 -7.11
CA LEU A 29 -9.17 7.78 -7.09
C LEU A 29 -9.71 6.92 -5.94
N VAL A 30 -9.86 7.47 -4.74
CA VAL A 30 -10.41 6.75 -3.57
C VAL A 30 -11.83 6.26 -3.83
N ALA A 31 -12.67 7.07 -4.46
CA ALA A 31 -14.03 6.67 -4.83
C ALA A 31 -14.00 5.57 -5.91
N ARG A 32 -13.13 5.71 -6.91
CA ARG A 32 -13.04 4.77 -8.03
C ARG A 32 -12.48 3.42 -7.63
N ARG A 33 -11.46 3.36 -6.77
CA ARG A 33 -10.84 2.08 -6.36
C ARG A 33 -11.81 1.14 -5.65
N ALA A 34 -12.92 1.66 -5.10
CA ALA A 34 -13.96 0.87 -4.47
C ALA A 34 -14.95 0.22 -5.47
N LYS A 35 -14.84 0.55 -6.76
CA LYS A 35 -15.74 0.01 -7.78
C LYS A 35 -15.25 -1.37 -8.25
N LYS A 36 -16.18 -2.31 -8.32
CA LYS A 36 -15.98 -3.66 -8.87
C LYS A 36 -16.36 -3.77 -10.36
N ASP A 37 -16.83 -2.67 -10.93
CA ASP A 37 -17.26 -2.63 -12.33
C ASP A 37 -16.09 -2.92 -13.28
N ALA A 38 -16.41 -3.33 -14.51
CA ALA A 38 -15.42 -3.45 -15.56
C ALA A 38 -14.77 -2.07 -15.87
N PRO A 39 -13.51 -2.00 -16.33
CA PRO A 39 -12.83 -0.73 -16.61
C PRO A 39 -13.62 0.20 -17.54
N ALA A 40 -14.32 -0.34 -18.57
CA ALA A 40 -15.16 0.42 -19.47
C ALA A 40 -16.40 1.04 -18.80
N GLN A 41 -16.77 0.57 -17.62
CA GLN A 41 -17.91 1.04 -16.82
C GLN A 41 -17.48 1.84 -15.58
N GLY A 42 -16.23 2.30 -15.56
CA GLY A 42 -15.67 3.12 -14.50
C GLY A 42 -14.88 2.35 -13.44
N GLY A 43 -14.69 1.06 -13.62
CA GLY A 43 -13.76 0.26 -12.81
C GLY A 43 -12.29 0.48 -13.21
N TRP A 44 -11.42 -0.44 -12.82
CA TRP A 44 -9.96 -0.31 -12.98
C TRP A 44 -9.28 -1.70 -12.99
N ASN A 45 -8.05 -1.75 -13.52
CA ASN A 45 -7.20 -2.95 -13.44
C ASN A 45 -6.08 -2.77 -12.41
N ALA A 46 -5.51 -1.57 -12.30
CA ALA A 46 -4.47 -1.25 -11.34
C ALA A 46 -4.57 0.22 -10.92
N PHE A 47 -4.17 0.53 -9.71
CA PHE A 47 -4.04 1.90 -9.23
C PHE A 47 -2.78 2.05 -8.36
N MET A 48 -2.28 3.26 -8.23
CA MET A 48 -1.12 3.55 -7.40
C MET A 48 -1.52 4.23 -6.12
N THR A 49 -0.86 3.83 -5.03
CA THR A 49 -1.07 4.40 -3.71
C THR A 49 0.26 4.49 -2.95
N ALA A 50 0.26 5.17 -1.83
CA ALA A 50 1.38 5.22 -0.90
C ALA A 50 0.87 5.00 0.53
N TRP A 51 1.72 4.44 1.36
CA TRP A 51 1.44 4.12 2.74
C TRP A 51 2.55 4.63 3.63
N THR A 52 2.27 4.91 4.89
CA THR A 52 3.32 5.13 5.86
C THR A 52 3.99 3.82 6.22
N ALA A 53 5.29 3.85 6.56
CA ALA A 53 6.01 2.64 6.93
C ALA A 53 5.35 1.91 8.11
N GLY A 54 4.83 2.67 9.10
CA GLY A 54 4.15 2.09 10.25
C GLY A 54 2.93 1.23 9.90
N ASP A 55 2.22 1.57 8.82
CA ASP A 55 1.02 0.84 8.41
C ASP A 55 1.33 -0.48 7.67
N ILE A 56 2.52 -0.58 7.06
CA ILE A 56 2.88 -1.70 6.18
C ILE A 56 3.95 -2.64 6.74
N LEU A 57 4.56 -2.32 7.89
CA LEU A 57 5.61 -3.17 8.49
C LEU A 57 5.05 -4.39 9.23
N ASN A 58 3.75 -4.47 9.45
CA ASN A 58 3.12 -5.60 10.13
C ASN A 58 2.06 -6.23 9.20
N PRO A 59 2.16 -7.53 8.88
CA PRO A 59 1.23 -8.20 7.98
C PRO A 59 -0.23 -8.20 8.46
N LEU A 60 -0.48 -8.00 9.75
CA LEU A 60 -1.83 -7.92 10.31
C LEU A 60 -2.49 -6.56 10.06
N THR A 61 -1.72 -5.49 10.00
CA THR A 61 -2.21 -4.11 9.79
C THR A 61 -2.09 -3.65 8.35
N MET A 62 -1.28 -4.32 7.54
CA MET A 62 -1.11 -4.03 6.13
C MET A 62 -2.38 -4.35 5.36
N ALA A 63 -3.17 -3.33 5.03
CA ALA A 63 -4.48 -3.50 4.40
C ALA A 63 -4.42 -4.30 3.08
N MET A 64 -3.35 -4.14 2.30
CA MET A 64 -3.14 -4.87 1.04
C MET A 64 -2.94 -6.37 1.23
N MET A 65 -2.63 -6.83 2.46
CA MET A 65 -2.56 -8.24 2.83
C MET A 65 -3.91 -8.81 3.30
N ASN A 66 -4.99 -8.04 3.23
CA ASN A 66 -6.32 -8.57 3.50
C ASN A 66 -6.86 -9.27 2.25
N ALA A 67 -6.67 -10.58 2.20
CA ALA A 67 -6.97 -11.46 1.07
C ALA A 67 -8.27 -12.26 1.28
N ALA A 68 -9.25 -11.68 1.98
CA ALA A 68 -10.52 -12.32 2.34
C ALA A 68 -11.63 -12.14 1.27
N GLY A 69 -11.26 -12.12 0.00
CA GLY A 69 -12.20 -12.00 -1.12
C GLY A 69 -13.03 -10.72 -1.04
N ASP A 70 -14.34 -10.83 -1.07
CA ASP A 70 -15.27 -9.69 -1.03
C ASP A 70 -15.15 -8.80 0.21
N LYS A 71 -14.56 -9.31 1.29
CA LYS A 71 -14.28 -8.58 2.53
C LYS A 71 -12.83 -8.06 2.58
N GLY A 72 -12.05 -8.36 1.55
CA GLY A 72 -10.65 -7.98 1.44
C GLY A 72 -10.44 -6.53 1.03
N TRP A 73 -9.18 -6.19 0.82
CA TRP A 73 -8.76 -4.91 0.28
C TRP A 73 -9.19 -4.75 -1.20
N PHE A 74 -9.18 -3.55 -1.70
CA PHE A 74 -9.49 -3.23 -3.11
C PHE A 74 -8.61 -4.05 -4.07
N GLY A 75 -9.25 -4.72 -5.02
CA GLY A 75 -8.69 -5.81 -5.81
C GLY A 75 -9.28 -7.15 -5.39
N TRP A 76 -9.81 -7.22 -4.15
CA TRP A 76 -10.59 -8.33 -3.61
C TRP A 76 -9.93 -9.69 -3.80
N GLN A 77 -8.61 -9.73 -3.55
CA GLN A 77 -7.86 -10.97 -3.56
C GLN A 77 -8.51 -11.98 -2.62
N ASP A 78 -8.72 -13.19 -3.11
CA ASP A 78 -9.19 -14.32 -2.32
C ASP A 78 -8.07 -15.35 -2.22
N ASP A 79 -7.33 -15.31 -1.12
CA ASP A 79 -6.17 -16.16 -0.89
C ASP A 79 -6.17 -16.69 0.54
N LYS A 80 -6.72 -17.89 0.68
CA LYS A 80 -6.82 -18.56 1.98
C LYS A 80 -5.44 -18.79 2.61
N GLU A 81 -4.40 -19.03 1.84
CA GLU A 81 -3.06 -19.26 2.35
C GLU A 81 -2.50 -18.02 3.05
N ILE A 82 -2.67 -16.84 2.46
CA ILE A 82 -2.30 -15.56 3.11
C ILE A 82 -3.07 -15.38 4.41
N GLU A 83 -4.38 -15.62 4.43
CA GLU A 83 -5.18 -15.48 5.65
C GLU A 83 -4.78 -16.48 6.74
N ASP A 84 -4.51 -17.74 6.39
CA ASP A 84 -4.03 -18.77 7.33
C ASP A 84 -2.62 -18.41 7.89
N LEU A 85 -1.71 -17.87 7.04
CA LEU A 85 -0.41 -17.40 7.49
C LEU A 85 -0.50 -16.19 8.42
N LYS A 86 -1.41 -15.26 8.19
CA LYS A 86 -1.68 -14.14 9.10
C LYS A 86 -2.16 -14.62 10.46
N ILE A 87 -3.03 -15.62 10.50
CA ILE A 87 -3.49 -16.24 11.77
C ILE A 87 -2.29 -16.87 12.50
N LYS A 88 -1.45 -17.64 11.80
CA LYS A 88 -0.23 -18.21 12.38
C LYS A 88 0.73 -17.15 12.90
N PHE A 89 0.89 -16.06 12.16
CA PHE A 89 1.71 -14.92 12.58
C PHE A 89 1.18 -14.31 13.90
N ALA A 90 -0.13 -14.09 13.99
CA ALA A 90 -0.76 -13.56 15.20
C ALA A 90 -0.60 -14.48 16.42
N GLN A 91 -0.61 -15.78 16.20
CA GLN A 91 -0.46 -16.81 17.26
C GLN A 91 1.02 -17.08 17.63
N SER A 92 1.97 -16.57 16.87
CA SER A 92 3.40 -16.80 17.12
C SER A 92 3.86 -16.12 18.40
N THR A 93 4.58 -16.86 19.23
CA THR A 93 5.06 -16.40 20.54
C THR A 93 6.54 -15.97 20.52
N THR A 94 7.30 -16.34 19.47
CA THR A 94 8.72 -16.01 19.35
C THR A 94 8.99 -15.17 18.09
N GLU A 95 9.99 -14.31 18.17
CA GLU A 95 10.43 -13.48 17.04
C GLU A 95 10.92 -14.34 15.85
N ALA A 96 11.56 -15.48 16.12
CA ALA A 96 12.00 -16.40 15.07
C ALA A 96 10.82 -16.97 14.28
N GLN A 97 9.76 -17.41 14.95
CA GLN A 97 8.53 -17.88 14.31
C GLN A 97 7.85 -16.76 13.50
N LYS A 98 7.71 -15.57 14.09
CA LYS A 98 7.13 -14.41 13.37
C LYS A 98 7.90 -14.10 12.10
N LYS A 99 9.24 -14.06 12.17
CA LYS A 99 10.09 -13.80 11.02
C LYS A 99 9.87 -14.84 9.93
N GLN A 100 9.91 -16.13 10.28
CA GLN A 100 9.70 -17.23 9.32
C GLN A 100 8.34 -17.12 8.63
N ILE A 101 7.27 -16.83 9.39
CA ILE A 101 5.93 -16.71 8.81
C ILE A 101 5.80 -15.43 7.97
N ALA A 102 6.41 -14.32 8.39
CA ALA A 102 6.44 -13.10 7.59
C ALA A 102 7.15 -13.31 6.24
N GLU A 103 8.23 -14.09 6.21
CA GLU A 103 8.91 -14.50 4.97
C GLU A 103 7.98 -15.30 4.05
N GLN A 104 7.23 -16.26 4.59
CA GLN A 104 6.23 -17.03 3.82
C GLN A 104 5.13 -16.13 3.24
N ILE A 105 4.62 -15.17 4.02
CA ILE A 105 3.63 -14.19 3.56
C ILE A 105 4.21 -13.36 2.41
N GLN A 106 5.45 -12.89 2.52
CA GLN A 106 6.10 -12.11 1.46
C GLN A 106 6.28 -12.92 0.17
N VAL A 107 6.74 -14.16 0.27
CA VAL A 107 6.88 -15.05 -0.89
C VAL A 107 5.52 -15.22 -1.57
N ARG A 108 4.50 -15.58 -0.81
CA ARG A 108 3.15 -15.76 -1.35
C ARG A 108 2.59 -14.51 -2.01
N ALA A 109 2.78 -13.34 -1.38
CA ALA A 109 2.36 -12.05 -1.94
C ALA A 109 3.04 -11.71 -3.27
N MET A 110 4.31 -12.07 -3.42
CA MET A 110 5.04 -11.89 -4.68
C MET A 110 4.57 -12.86 -5.76
N GLU A 111 4.25 -14.10 -5.41
CA GLU A 111 3.73 -15.12 -6.35
C GLU A 111 2.35 -14.73 -6.89
N THR A 112 1.48 -14.22 -6.04
CA THR A 112 0.12 -13.82 -6.41
C THR A 112 0.04 -12.42 -7.02
N ALA A 113 1.11 -11.61 -6.88
CA ALA A 113 1.24 -10.26 -7.41
C ALA A 113 0.03 -9.35 -7.12
N SER A 114 -0.58 -9.51 -5.93
CA SER A 114 -1.72 -8.68 -5.51
C SER A 114 -1.37 -7.19 -5.42
N HIS A 115 -0.11 -6.91 -5.14
CA HIS A 115 0.47 -5.57 -5.15
C HIS A 115 1.96 -5.63 -5.48
N VAL A 116 2.47 -4.55 -6.05
CA VAL A 116 3.87 -4.43 -6.46
C VAL A 116 4.52 -3.30 -5.68
N PRO A 117 5.48 -3.58 -4.78
CA PRO A 117 6.27 -2.55 -4.11
C PRO A 117 7.15 -1.82 -5.13
N LEU A 118 6.96 -0.52 -5.29
CA LEU A 118 7.73 0.28 -6.25
C LEU A 118 8.96 0.95 -5.62
N GLY A 119 9.02 1.02 -4.31
CA GLY A 119 10.12 1.62 -3.58
C GLY A 119 9.66 2.43 -2.38
N GLN A 120 10.60 3.11 -1.77
CA GLN A 120 10.43 3.94 -0.58
C GLN A 120 10.88 5.37 -0.86
N TYR A 121 10.20 6.35 -0.30
CA TYR A 121 10.60 7.75 -0.37
C TYR A 121 10.36 8.43 0.97
N PHE A 122 11.11 9.51 1.21
CA PHE A 122 10.87 10.39 2.34
C PHE A 122 9.95 11.53 1.91
N ASN A 123 8.99 11.84 2.76
CA ASN A 123 8.10 12.98 2.57
C ASN A 123 8.60 14.14 3.45
N PRO A 124 9.34 15.13 2.92
CA PRO A 124 9.88 16.21 3.71
C PRO A 124 8.76 17.13 4.23
N ALA A 125 8.88 17.54 5.49
CA ALA A 125 8.03 18.58 6.06
C ALA A 125 8.70 19.95 5.95
N ALA A 126 7.96 20.93 5.41
CA ALA A 126 8.40 22.33 5.39
C ALA A 126 7.75 23.10 6.55
N LEU A 127 8.58 23.77 7.33
CA LEU A 127 8.15 24.57 8.47
C LEU A 127 8.59 26.02 8.29
N ARG A 128 7.76 26.96 8.76
CA ARG A 128 8.20 28.36 8.88
C ARG A 128 9.28 28.46 9.97
N LYS A 129 10.22 29.41 9.83
CA LYS A 129 11.34 29.61 10.77
C LYS A 129 10.91 29.89 12.22
N ASN A 130 9.69 30.38 12.42
CA ASN A 130 9.12 30.65 13.72
C ASN A 130 8.34 29.47 14.30
N ILE A 131 8.44 28.29 13.71
CA ILE A 131 7.84 27.05 14.21
C ILE A 131 8.94 26.11 14.68
N SER A 132 8.81 25.60 15.88
CA SER A 132 9.74 24.65 16.50
C SER A 132 9.00 23.47 17.15
N GLY A 133 9.74 22.45 17.58
CA GLY A 133 9.21 21.34 18.35
C GLY A 133 8.50 20.25 17.54
N LEU A 134 8.65 20.23 16.20
CA LEU A 134 8.14 19.09 15.42
C LEU A 134 8.82 17.80 15.86
N VAL A 135 8.02 16.80 16.19
CA VAL A 135 8.51 15.47 16.55
C VAL A 135 8.69 14.66 15.24
N PRO A 136 9.93 14.23 14.92
CA PRO A 136 10.16 13.39 13.76
C PRO A 136 9.56 12.00 13.99
N GLY A 137 8.90 11.44 12.97
CA GLY A 137 8.29 10.13 13.06
C GLY A 137 7.61 9.70 11.75
N GLY A 138 7.12 8.47 11.70
CA GLY A 138 6.38 7.93 10.56
C GLY A 138 5.01 8.58 10.34
N ALA A 139 4.45 9.20 11.37
CA ALA A 139 3.25 10.01 11.31
C ALA A 139 3.54 11.44 11.81
N GLN A 140 2.85 12.42 11.27
CA GLN A 140 2.99 13.80 11.74
C GLN A 140 2.29 13.97 13.09
N VAL A 141 3.07 14.34 14.12
CA VAL A 141 2.58 14.58 15.48
C VAL A 141 2.79 16.04 15.82
N TYR A 142 1.72 16.74 16.19
CA TYR A 142 1.73 18.19 16.42
C TYR A 142 1.75 18.58 17.91
N TRP A 143 1.90 17.63 18.82
CA TRP A 143 1.76 17.85 20.27
C TRP A 143 2.78 18.80 20.89
N ASN A 144 3.95 18.91 20.29
CA ASN A 144 5.05 19.71 20.82
C ASN A 144 5.36 20.96 19.98
N ILE A 145 4.49 21.30 19.04
CA ILE A 145 4.72 22.45 18.16
C ILE A 145 4.53 23.75 18.95
N LYS A 146 5.52 24.65 18.79
CA LYS A 146 5.52 25.98 19.35
C LYS A 146 5.69 27.00 18.24
N LYS A 147 4.97 28.11 18.35
CA LYS A 147 5.16 29.30 17.52
C LYS A 147 5.98 30.29 18.34
N ASN A 148 7.17 30.62 17.88
CA ASN A 148 8.08 31.59 18.47
C ASN A 148 7.82 32.98 17.90
#